data_bd6b4312e58f0bd3f2ec30e750f34016
#
_entry.id   bd6b4312e58f0bd3f2ec30e750f34016
#
_cell.length_a   1.000
_cell.length_b   1.000
_cell.length_c   1.000
_cell.angle_alpha   90.00
_cell.angle_beta   90.00
_cell.angle_gamma   90.00
#
_symmetry.space_group_name_H-M   'P 1'
#
loop_
_entity.id
_entity.type
_entity.pdbx_description
1 polymer ?
#
loop_
_entity_poly.entity_id
_entity_poly.type
_entity_poly.pdbx_seq_one_letter_code
_entity_poly.pdbx_strand_id
1 'polypeptide(L)'
;MLLKQLIKNLPKEKKNIHIKGLEINSKKVKKGFIFFAIRGQKVNGEKYISESVKNGAQVVICSKNCKYKNENLVVIRTKNVRYFLSELASKFYKLKPKNLIAVTGTNGKTSVADLYFQILNLNKIPTASVGTLGVKYKKKTDKSDLTTPDTLNLHRSLQKIKTVSYTHLTLPTSPK
;
A
#
# COMPACT_ATOMS: atom_id res chain seq x y z
N MET A 1 10.69 -7.02 9.32
CA MET A 1 10.84 -8.02 8.26
C MET A 1 12.20 -7.83 7.60
N LEU A 2 12.95 -8.88 7.26
CA LEU A 2 14.25 -8.73 6.61
C LEU A 2 14.09 -8.40 5.13
N LEU A 3 14.97 -7.54 4.59
CA LEU A 3 14.93 -7.12 3.18
C LEU A 3 15.01 -8.32 2.21
N LYS A 4 15.81 -9.35 2.54
CA LYS A 4 15.89 -10.61 1.75
C LYS A 4 14.58 -11.36 1.58
N GLN A 5 13.63 -11.18 2.50
CA GLN A 5 12.30 -11.80 2.42
C GLN A 5 11.36 -11.06 1.48
N LEU A 6 11.65 -9.78 1.24
CA LEU A 6 10.89 -8.91 0.34
C LEU A 6 11.44 -8.95 -1.09
N ILE A 7 12.76 -8.90 -1.22
CA ILE A 7 13.47 -8.71 -2.50
C ILE A 7 14.49 -9.84 -2.68
N LYS A 8 14.37 -10.53 -3.81
CA LYS A 8 15.36 -11.49 -4.27
C LYS A 8 16.55 -10.78 -4.91
N ASN A 9 17.68 -11.45 -5.06
CA ASN A 9 18.88 -10.96 -5.78
C ASN A 9 19.51 -9.69 -5.17
N LEU A 10 19.63 -9.65 -3.84
CA LEU A 10 20.37 -8.60 -3.13
C LEU A 10 21.84 -9.00 -2.89
N PRO A 11 22.78 -8.04 -2.89
CA PRO A 11 24.15 -8.27 -2.40
C PRO A 11 24.13 -8.84 -0.98
N LYS A 12 25.09 -9.73 -0.65
CA LYS A 12 25.13 -10.43 0.67
C LYS A 12 25.03 -9.47 1.86
N GLU A 13 25.75 -8.36 1.80
CA GLU A 13 25.82 -7.32 2.85
C GLU A 13 24.49 -6.62 3.13
N LYS A 14 23.61 -6.55 2.12
CA LYS A 14 22.32 -5.81 2.17
C LYS A 14 21.12 -6.71 2.51
N LYS A 15 21.33 -8.02 2.64
CA LYS A 15 20.26 -9.00 2.88
C LYS A 15 19.59 -8.89 4.24
N ASN A 16 20.34 -8.50 5.25
CA ASN A 16 19.92 -8.53 6.66
C ASN A 16 19.36 -7.18 7.17
N ILE A 17 19.09 -6.22 6.28
CA ILE A 17 18.47 -4.94 6.65
C ILE A 17 17.05 -5.19 7.16
N HIS A 18 16.73 -4.65 8.32
CA HIS A 18 15.42 -4.80 8.96
C HIS A 18 14.47 -3.71 8.47
N ILE A 19 13.45 -4.10 7.71
CA ILE A 19 12.43 -3.19 7.17
C ILE A 19 11.27 -3.08 8.15
N LYS A 20 10.95 -1.86 8.56
CA LYS A 20 9.88 -1.53 9.50
C LYS A 20 8.62 -1.01 8.82
N GLY A 21 8.71 -0.54 7.58
CA GLY A 21 7.58 -0.03 6.84
C GLY A 21 7.89 0.30 5.38
N LEU A 22 6.82 0.55 4.63
CA LEU A 22 6.83 0.97 3.23
C LEU A 22 6.19 2.35 3.14
N GLU A 23 6.73 3.27 2.31
CA GLU A 23 6.15 4.60 2.18
C GLU A 23 6.39 5.20 0.78
N ILE A 24 5.42 6.01 0.33
CA ILE A 24 5.46 6.77 -0.92
C ILE A 24 5.53 8.29 -0.70
N ASN A 25 5.25 8.74 0.53
CA ASN A 25 5.33 10.14 0.93
C ASN A 25 6.59 10.35 1.78
N SER A 26 7.55 11.14 1.27
CA SER A 26 8.83 11.42 1.95
C SER A 26 8.66 11.92 3.39
N LYS A 27 7.65 12.76 3.65
CA LYS A 27 7.35 13.32 4.97
C LYS A 27 6.86 12.28 5.99
N LYS A 28 6.31 11.14 5.52
CA LYS A 28 5.82 10.05 6.37
C LYS A 28 6.85 8.93 6.55
N VAL A 29 8.00 9.04 5.91
CA VAL A 29 9.10 8.08 6.07
C VAL A 29 9.64 8.15 7.50
N LYS A 30 9.97 6.99 8.04
CA LYS A 30 10.61 6.82 9.35
C LYS A 30 11.82 5.89 9.24
N LYS A 31 12.66 5.86 10.27
CA LYS A 31 13.85 4.99 10.33
C LYS A 31 13.49 3.52 10.04
N GLY A 32 14.17 2.93 9.08
CA GLY A 32 13.96 1.53 8.68
C GLY A 32 12.90 1.34 7.59
N PHE A 33 12.41 2.41 6.94
CA PHE A 33 11.43 2.31 5.88
C PHE A 33 12.07 2.11 4.51
N ILE A 34 11.28 1.52 3.60
CA ILE A 34 11.51 1.57 2.16
C ILE A 34 10.72 2.76 1.61
N PHE A 35 11.39 3.65 0.91
CA PHE A 35 10.76 4.74 0.18
C PHE A 35 10.62 4.38 -1.31
N PHE A 36 9.42 4.55 -1.86
CA PHE A 36 9.14 4.35 -3.28
C PHE A 36 9.02 5.69 -3.98
N ALA A 37 10.02 6.04 -4.76
CA ALA A 37 10.07 7.28 -5.54
C ALA A 37 9.24 7.17 -6.83
N ILE A 38 7.90 7.24 -6.67
CA ILE A 38 6.96 7.06 -7.78
C ILE A 38 6.87 8.34 -8.62
N ARG A 39 6.99 8.20 -9.94
CA ARG A 39 6.68 9.27 -10.87
C ARG A 39 5.17 9.36 -11.07
N GLY A 40 4.57 10.42 -10.57
CA GLY A 40 3.17 10.77 -10.78
C GLY A 40 2.98 11.65 -12.02
N GLN A 41 1.72 11.98 -12.35
CA GLN A 41 1.40 12.90 -13.46
C GLN A 41 1.88 14.33 -13.18
N LYS A 42 1.67 14.83 -11.96
CA LYS A 42 2.01 16.21 -11.56
C LYS A 42 3.35 16.31 -10.84
N VAL A 43 3.80 15.25 -10.19
CA VAL A 43 4.96 15.27 -9.29
C VAL A 43 5.87 14.08 -9.56
N ASN A 44 7.18 14.34 -9.66
CA ASN A 44 8.18 13.28 -9.72
C ASN A 44 8.70 12.98 -8.31
N GLY A 45 8.37 11.78 -7.79
CA GLY A 45 8.79 11.32 -6.47
C GLY A 45 10.31 11.24 -6.28
N GLU A 46 11.10 11.16 -7.35
CA GLU A 46 12.56 11.12 -7.27
C GLU A 46 13.16 12.41 -6.69
N LYS A 47 12.48 13.55 -6.82
CA LYS A 47 12.88 14.83 -6.20
C LYS A 47 12.90 14.78 -4.68
N TYR A 48 12.15 13.84 -4.09
CA TYR A 48 12.00 13.70 -2.64
C TYR A 48 12.87 12.59 -2.03
N ILE A 49 13.76 11.98 -2.80
CA ILE A 49 14.63 10.92 -2.29
C ILE A 49 15.51 11.45 -1.16
N SER A 50 16.16 12.61 -1.34
CA SER A 50 17.03 13.18 -0.32
C SER A 50 16.29 13.47 0.99
N GLU A 51 15.05 13.98 0.91
CA GLU A 51 14.19 14.19 2.08
C GLU A 51 13.83 12.86 2.76
N SER A 52 13.48 11.84 1.98
CA SER A 52 13.14 10.53 2.52
C SER A 52 14.31 9.88 3.25
N VAL A 53 15.53 10.06 2.74
CA VAL A 53 16.76 9.56 3.38
C VAL A 53 17.03 10.30 4.69
N LYS A 54 16.90 11.63 4.72
CA LYS A 54 17.00 12.42 5.95
C LYS A 54 15.99 11.96 7.00
N ASN A 55 14.79 11.56 6.60
CA ASN A 55 13.75 11.03 7.47
C ASN A 55 13.96 9.57 7.88
N GLY A 56 15.00 8.91 7.37
CA GLY A 56 15.42 7.57 7.81
C GLY A 56 15.08 6.42 6.88
N ALA A 57 14.83 6.67 5.59
CA ALA A 57 14.74 5.60 4.61
C ALA A 57 16.06 4.82 4.57
N GLN A 58 15.99 3.50 4.66
CA GLN A 58 17.14 2.60 4.50
C GLN A 58 17.25 2.00 3.12
N VAL A 59 16.13 2.00 2.39
CA VAL A 59 16.06 1.52 1.03
C VAL A 59 15.25 2.51 0.21
N VAL A 60 15.72 2.83 -0.99
CA VAL A 60 14.99 3.64 -1.96
C VAL A 60 14.74 2.80 -3.22
N ILE A 61 13.51 2.82 -3.70
CA ILE A 61 13.12 2.20 -4.96
C ILE A 61 12.73 3.31 -5.93
N CYS A 62 13.39 3.38 -7.06
CA CYS A 62 13.23 4.44 -8.06
C CYS A 62 13.23 3.89 -9.49
N SER A 63 13.01 4.77 -10.47
CA SER A 63 13.00 4.38 -11.88
C SER A 63 14.40 3.97 -12.35
N LYS A 64 14.46 3.22 -13.47
CA LYS A 64 15.71 2.75 -14.07
C LYS A 64 16.66 3.91 -14.40
N ASN A 65 16.09 5.07 -14.76
CA ASN A 65 16.83 6.27 -15.19
C ASN A 65 17.14 7.23 -14.04
N CYS A 66 16.85 6.87 -12.79
CA CYS A 66 17.14 7.68 -11.62
C CYS A 66 18.66 7.84 -11.44
N LYS A 67 19.13 9.09 -11.39
CA LYS A 67 20.54 9.44 -11.24
C LYS A 67 21.02 9.50 -9.79
N TYR A 68 20.11 9.34 -8.82
CA TYR A 68 20.45 9.40 -7.40
C TYR A 68 21.46 8.29 -7.04
N LYS A 69 22.54 8.67 -6.38
CA LYS A 69 23.59 7.77 -5.88
C LYS A 69 23.84 8.08 -4.40
N ASN A 70 23.98 7.05 -3.60
CA ASN A 70 24.40 7.13 -2.21
C ASN A 70 24.94 5.76 -1.81
N GLU A 71 26.20 5.69 -1.43
CA GLU A 71 26.92 4.44 -1.12
C GLU A 71 26.40 3.78 0.16
N ASN A 72 25.96 4.58 1.11
CA ASN A 72 25.45 4.12 2.41
C ASN A 72 23.97 3.71 2.35
N LEU A 73 23.35 3.78 1.17
CA LEU A 73 21.92 3.50 0.96
C LEU A 73 21.71 2.37 -0.04
N VAL A 74 20.71 1.55 0.20
CA VAL A 74 20.27 0.58 -0.80
C VAL A 74 19.37 1.27 -1.82
N VAL A 75 19.89 1.53 -3.00
CA VAL A 75 19.10 2.09 -4.11
C VAL A 75 18.79 0.99 -5.12
N ILE A 76 17.51 0.68 -5.28
CA ILE A 76 17.02 -0.34 -6.21
C ILE A 76 16.32 0.34 -7.36
N ARG A 77 16.77 0.04 -8.57
CA ARG A 77 16.21 0.59 -9.82
C ARG A 77 15.33 -0.41 -10.51
N THR A 78 14.13 0.00 -10.90
CA THR A 78 13.16 -0.86 -11.59
C THR A 78 12.54 -0.16 -12.79
N LYS A 79 12.05 -0.95 -13.74
CA LYS A 79 11.28 -0.43 -14.89
C LYS A 79 9.93 0.15 -14.45
N ASN A 80 9.30 -0.46 -13.44
CA ASN A 80 7.98 -0.05 -12.96
C ASN A 80 7.94 -0.03 -11.43
N VAL A 81 8.11 1.16 -10.85
CA VAL A 81 8.11 1.38 -9.40
C VAL A 81 6.74 1.07 -8.79
N ARG A 82 5.64 1.34 -9.50
CA ARG A 82 4.28 1.05 -9.00
C ARG A 82 4.00 -0.45 -8.90
N TYR A 83 4.40 -1.20 -9.92
CA TYR A 83 4.28 -2.66 -9.89
C TYR A 83 5.11 -3.26 -8.75
N PHE A 84 6.34 -2.78 -8.61
CA PHE A 84 7.25 -3.24 -7.56
C PHE A 84 6.72 -2.89 -6.15
N LEU A 85 6.10 -1.70 -5.99
CA LEU A 85 5.39 -1.34 -4.76
C LEU A 85 4.26 -2.35 -4.45
N SER A 86 3.43 -2.68 -5.43
CA SER A 86 2.31 -3.64 -5.25
C SER A 86 2.82 -5.01 -4.82
N GLU A 87 3.87 -5.50 -5.45
CA GLU A 87 4.50 -6.78 -5.10
C GLU A 87 5.04 -6.77 -3.66
N LEU A 88 5.81 -5.73 -3.29
CA LEU A 88 6.38 -5.63 -1.96
C LEU A 88 5.32 -5.39 -0.88
N ALA A 89 4.31 -4.57 -1.16
CA ALA A 89 3.21 -4.33 -0.23
C ALA A 89 2.44 -5.63 0.05
N SER A 90 2.19 -6.44 -0.97
CA SER A 90 1.56 -7.75 -0.81
C SER A 90 2.36 -8.72 0.06
N LYS A 91 3.69 -8.69 -0.04
CA LYS A 91 4.60 -9.51 0.78
C LYS A 91 4.76 -8.98 2.19
N PHE A 92 4.75 -7.66 2.37
CA PHE A 92 4.94 -7.00 3.66
C PHE A 92 3.68 -7.07 4.52
N TYR A 93 2.51 -6.76 3.93
CA TYR A 93 1.19 -6.82 4.57
C TYR A 93 0.53 -8.16 4.26
N LYS A 94 0.92 -9.22 4.98
CA LYS A 94 0.50 -10.60 4.68
C LYS A 94 -0.94 -10.91 5.02
N LEU A 95 -1.50 -10.26 6.05
CA LEU A 95 -2.84 -10.56 6.51
C LEU A 95 -3.88 -9.91 5.58
N LYS A 96 -4.81 -10.73 5.08
CA LYS A 96 -5.91 -10.30 4.20
C LYS A 96 -7.20 -10.98 4.62
N PRO A 97 -8.37 -10.33 4.45
CA PRO A 97 -9.67 -11.01 4.59
C PRO A 97 -9.74 -12.23 3.69
N LYS A 98 -10.53 -13.23 4.10
CA LYS A 98 -10.69 -14.48 3.34
C LYS A 98 -11.39 -14.23 2.00
N ASN A 99 -12.45 -13.41 2.03
CA ASN A 99 -13.28 -13.10 0.88
C ASN A 99 -13.10 -11.62 0.50
N LEU A 100 -12.63 -11.36 -0.70
CA LEU A 100 -12.46 -10.02 -1.28
C LEU A 100 -13.40 -9.89 -2.46
N ILE A 101 -14.28 -8.91 -2.42
CA ILE A 101 -15.25 -8.63 -3.48
C ILE A 101 -14.93 -7.26 -4.05
N ALA A 102 -14.56 -7.21 -5.32
CA ALA A 102 -14.30 -5.99 -6.06
C ALA A 102 -15.53 -5.61 -6.91
N VAL A 103 -16.00 -4.38 -6.75
CA VAL A 103 -17.11 -3.83 -7.53
C VAL A 103 -16.56 -2.83 -8.54
N THR A 104 -16.71 -3.12 -9.83
CA THR A 104 -16.31 -2.23 -10.92
C THR A 104 -17.53 -1.75 -11.73
N GLY A 105 -17.39 -0.69 -12.50
CA GLY A 105 -18.45 -0.12 -13.33
C GLY A 105 -18.29 1.40 -13.47
N THR A 106 -19.04 2.00 -14.37
CA THR A 106 -19.08 3.46 -14.55
C THR A 106 -19.85 4.13 -13.43
N ASN A 107 -21.04 3.60 -13.08
CA ASN A 107 -21.93 4.13 -12.04
C ASN A 107 -22.29 3.05 -11.01
N GLY A 108 -22.83 3.44 -9.86
CA GLY A 108 -23.38 2.53 -8.87
C GLY A 108 -22.38 1.77 -7.99
N LYS A 109 -21.08 1.84 -8.26
CA LYS A 109 -20.04 1.10 -7.51
C LYS A 109 -20.14 1.26 -6.00
N THR A 110 -20.23 2.49 -5.54
CA THR A 110 -20.30 2.81 -4.11
C THR A 110 -21.59 2.29 -3.50
N SER A 111 -22.73 2.45 -4.20
CA SER A 111 -24.03 1.98 -3.73
C SER A 111 -24.08 0.46 -3.60
N VAL A 112 -23.58 -0.27 -4.61
CA VAL A 112 -23.51 -1.74 -4.58
C VAL A 112 -22.60 -2.23 -3.46
N ALA A 113 -21.41 -1.64 -3.32
CA ALA A 113 -20.48 -2.01 -2.26
C ALA A 113 -21.05 -1.73 -0.85
N ASP A 114 -21.78 -0.62 -0.71
CA ASP A 114 -22.39 -0.23 0.56
C ASP A 114 -23.59 -1.12 0.91
N LEU A 115 -24.48 -1.40 -0.05
CA LEU A 115 -25.60 -2.33 0.13
C LEU A 115 -25.11 -3.72 0.50
N TYR A 116 -24.09 -4.22 -0.19
CA TYR A 116 -23.50 -5.52 0.13
C TYR A 116 -22.95 -5.54 1.57
N PHE A 117 -22.25 -4.48 1.97
CA PHE A 117 -21.75 -4.30 3.34
C PHE A 117 -22.90 -4.34 4.36
N GLN A 118 -24.00 -3.61 4.11
CA GLN A 118 -25.15 -3.55 5.01
C GLN A 118 -25.84 -4.91 5.12
N ILE A 119 -26.13 -5.57 4.00
CA ILE A 119 -26.81 -6.88 3.96
C ILE A 119 -26.00 -7.93 4.75
N LEU A 120 -24.69 -8.01 4.55
CA LEU A 120 -23.87 -8.98 5.27
C LEU A 120 -23.80 -8.69 6.77
N ASN A 121 -23.69 -7.41 7.16
CA ASN A 121 -23.66 -7.05 8.58
C ASN A 121 -25.02 -7.28 9.27
N LEU A 122 -26.16 -7.06 8.58
CA LEU A 122 -27.50 -7.43 9.09
C LEU A 122 -27.60 -8.93 9.34
N ASN A 123 -26.97 -9.74 8.48
CA ASN A 123 -26.90 -11.20 8.65
C ASN A 123 -25.78 -11.64 9.61
N LYS A 124 -25.22 -10.74 10.41
CA LYS A 124 -24.14 -11.02 11.40
C LYS A 124 -22.85 -11.57 10.78
N ILE A 125 -22.64 -11.35 9.49
CA ILE A 125 -21.40 -11.72 8.80
C ILE A 125 -20.41 -10.55 8.90
N PRO A 126 -19.27 -10.70 9.59
CA PRO A 126 -18.31 -9.62 9.80
C PRO A 126 -17.72 -9.13 8.47
N THR A 127 -18.19 -8.00 7.98
CA THR A 127 -17.84 -7.42 6.69
C THR A 127 -17.30 -6.01 6.85
N ALA A 128 -16.27 -5.67 6.10
CA ALA A 128 -15.78 -4.30 5.95
C ALA A 128 -16.01 -3.81 4.51
N SER A 129 -16.05 -2.49 4.32
CA SER A 129 -16.09 -1.87 3.00
C SER A 129 -14.99 -0.82 2.90
N VAL A 130 -14.29 -0.79 1.76
CA VAL A 130 -13.23 0.18 1.48
C VAL A 130 -13.58 0.90 0.18
N GLY A 131 -13.71 2.21 0.21
CA GLY A 131 -14.06 2.97 -1.00
C GLY A 131 -14.15 4.46 -0.77
N THR A 132 -14.91 5.15 -1.59
CA THR A 132 -15.12 6.62 -1.56
C THR A 132 -15.58 7.13 -0.19
N LEU A 133 -16.37 6.33 0.53
CA LEU A 133 -16.85 6.66 1.86
C LEU A 133 -15.84 6.34 2.98
N GLY A 134 -14.62 5.98 2.62
CA GLY A 134 -13.58 5.57 3.55
C GLY A 134 -13.57 4.06 3.80
N VAL A 135 -12.97 3.68 4.91
CA VAL A 135 -12.94 2.28 5.40
C VAL A 135 -14.00 2.12 6.47
N LYS A 136 -15.08 1.41 6.15
CA LYS A 136 -16.19 1.11 7.06
C LYS A 136 -16.00 -0.27 7.67
N TYR A 137 -16.08 -0.37 8.99
CA TYR A 137 -16.12 -1.64 9.73
C TYR A 137 -16.81 -1.46 11.08
N LYS A 138 -17.74 -2.36 11.44
CA LYS A 138 -18.67 -2.19 12.57
C LYS A 138 -19.42 -0.85 12.43
N LYS A 139 -19.46 -0.07 13.53
CA LYS A 139 -20.05 1.27 13.59
C LYS A 139 -19.04 2.39 13.33
N LYS A 140 -17.80 2.05 12.86
CA LYS A 140 -16.74 3.01 12.64
C LYS A 140 -16.50 3.23 11.15
N THR A 141 -16.25 4.48 10.79
CA THR A 141 -15.81 4.87 9.44
C THR A 141 -14.50 5.63 9.58
N ASP A 142 -13.41 5.06 9.10
CA ASP A 142 -12.16 5.78 8.97
C ASP A 142 -12.22 6.52 7.63
N LYS A 143 -12.23 7.85 7.67
CA LYS A 143 -12.25 8.68 6.45
C LYS A 143 -11.02 8.38 5.58
N SER A 144 -11.22 8.32 4.28
CA SER A 144 -10.16 8.21 3.29
C SER A 144 -10.20 9.46 2.42
N ASP A 145 -9.04 10.07 2.19
CA ASP A 145 -8.92 11.26 1.32
C ASP A 145 -9.04 10.92 -0.18
N LEU A 146 -9.16 9.64 -0.52
CA LEU A 146 -9.17 9.16 -1.92
C LEU A 146 -10.35 8.24 -2.17
N THR A 147 -10.99 8.43 -3.32
CA THR A 147 -12.09 7.57 -3.84
C THR A 147 -11.65 6.11 -3.96
N THR A 148 -10.44 5.88 -4.41
CA THR A 148 -9.77 4.58 -4.43
C THR A 148 -8.45 4.74 -3.70
N PRO A 149 -8.20 4.00 -2.61
CA PRO A 149 -6.92 4.09 -1.91
C PRO A 149 -5.78 3.68 -2.85
N ASP A 150 -4.62 4.34 -2.71
CA ASP A 150 -3.43 3.85 -3.38
C ASP A 150 -3.09 2.42 -2.92
N THR A 151 -2.28 1.73 -3.72
CA THR A 151 -1.92 0.33 -3.48
C THR A 151 -1.37 0.09 -2.07
N LEU A 152 -0.58 1.03 -1.54
CA LEU A 152 0.01 0.89 -0.21
C LEU A 152 -1.04 1.00 0.89
N ASN A 153 -1.91 2.01 0.80
CA ASN A 153 -3.00 2.22 1.75
C ASN A 153 -4.04 1.11 1.67
N LEU A 154 -4.29 0.56 0.48
CA LEU A 154 -5.13 -0.62 0.32
C LEU A 154 -4.58 -1.80 1.12
N HIS A 155 -3.32 -2.18 0.95
CA HIS A 155 -2.72 -3.30 1.68
C HIS A 155 -2.67 -3.08 3.19
N ARG A 156 -2.42 -1.84 3.64
CA ARG A 156 -2.52 -1.46 5.07
C ARG A 156 -3.93 -1.68 5.61
N SER A 157 -4.94 -1.25 4.86
CA SER A 157 -6.35 -1.44 5.23
C SER A 157 -6.74 -2.90 5.28
N LEU A 158 -6.34 -3.71 4.29
CA LEU A 158 -6.59 -5.15 4.27
C LEU A 158 -6.01 -5.84 5.53
N GLN A 159 -4.78 -5.51 5.90
CA GLN A 159 -4.16 -6.07 7.10
C GLN A 159 -4.90 -5.63 8.36
N LYS A 160 -5.24 -4.32 8.49
CA LYS A 160 -6.00 -3.78 9.64
C LYS A 160 -7.35 -4.48 9.77
N ILE A 161 -8.09 -4.61 8.67
CA ILE A 161 -9.39 -5.29 8.63
C ILE A 161 -9.26 -6.74 9.09
N LYS A 162 -8.27 -7.48 8.60
CA LYS A 162 -8.04 -8.87 9.01
C LYS A 162 -7.65 -9.00 10.48
N THR A 163 -6.83 -8.08 11.00
CA THR A 163 -6.40 -8.08 12.41
C THR A 163 -7.59 -7.92 13.36
N VAL A 164 -8.66 -7.23 12.96
CA VAL A 164 -9.89 -7.08 13.74
C VAL A 164 -10.96 -8.14 13.41
N SER A 165 -10.53 -9.27 12.86
CA SER A 165 -11.33 -10.49 12.62
C SER A 165 -12.43 -10.39 11.54
N TYR A 166 -12.30 -9.46 10.58
CA TYR A 166 -13.22 -9.41 9.44
C TYR A 166 -12.81 -10.42 8.36
N THR A 167 -13.81 -11.13 7.84
CA THR A 167 -13.62 -12.18 6.85
C THR A 167 -13.99 -11.75 5.44
N HIS A 168 -14.85 -10.74 5.29
CA HIS A 168 -15.35 -10.23 4.01
C HIS A 168 -14.97 -8.77 3.81
N LEU A 169 -14.68 -8.40 2.59
CA LEU A 169 -14.40 -7.02 2.19
C LEU A 169 -15.03 -6.71 0.84
N THR A 170 -15.72 -5.57 0.75
CA THR A 170 -16.16 -4.97 -0.50
C THR A 170 -15.25 -3.82 -0.89
N LEU A 171 -14.88 -3.76 -2.17
CA LEU A 171 -13.97 -2.76 -2.71
C LEU A 171 -14.50 -2.25 -4.07
N PRO A 172 -14.99 -1.01 -4.18
CA PRO A 172 -15.25 -0.40 -5.48
C PRO A 172 -13.93 -0.10 -6.17
N THR A 173 -13.82 -0.49 -7.44
CA THR A 173 -12.64 -0.22 -8.26
C THR A 173 -12.96 0.81 -9.32
N SER A 174 -12.00 1.66 -9.67
CA SER A 174 -12.13 2.55 -10.82
C SER A 174 -11.82 1.77 -12.09
N PRO A 175 -12.59 1.93 -13.17
CA PRO A 175 -12.15 1.47 -14.48
C PRO A 175 -10.85 2.17 -14.85
N LYS A 176 -9.96 1.45 -15.53
CA LYS A 176 -8.74 2.02 -16.11
C LYS A 176 -9.10 2.86 -17.32
#